data_a3a14071eb52b97da67e7b46676079fd
#
_entry.id   a3a14071eb52b97da67e7b46676079fd
#
_cell.length_a   1.000
_cell.length_b   1.000
_cell.length_c   1.000
_cell.angle_alpha   90.00
_cell.angle_beta   90.00
_cell.angle_gamma   90.00
#
_symmetry.space_group_name_H-M   'P 1'
#
loop_
_entity.id
_entity.type
_entity.pdbx_description
1 polymer ?
#
loop_
_entity_poly.entity_id
_entity_poly.type
_entity_poly.pdbx_seq_one_letter_code
_entity_poly.pdbx_strand_id
1 'polypeptide(L)'
;MSETLAERAAAFIVNAKNRNHSPAVVELAKRCLVDWMGVAIGASGEPVSRTVALSALAWGAQGEARILLGDRTTPALAALANATMGHALDFDDTRGHAPSHLSSPTWSAALAVAQHRDMDGVTALSAFITGYEISAVIGDVLAGGEDIGTYGFGNLMQGAGFHPTSVLGRLSATAAAAVLMGCSQEQAVNALATAATMGGGLTASFGTMAKPLHSGKAAMDGVQAAELAARGFIAAPEVFEAPGGFASAFVQTATTKFDDVTFSPGESLSDNSFKPYACGKLIHGHIDAARDLRDEWAERPVKQIRCRVAEISTRLVGRPLPTTHLEG
;
A
#
# COMPACT_ATOMS: atom_id res chain seq x y z
N MET A 1 3.65 1.18 32.34
CA MET A 1 4.27 1.37 31.02
C MET A 1 3.21 2.04 30.16
N SER A 2 3.55 2.97 29.31
CA SER A 2 2.61 3.55 28.34
C SER A 2 2.21 2.48 27.31
N GLU A 3 1.00 2.55 26.81
CA GLU A 3 0.49 1.67 25.74
C GLU A 3 1.33 1.84 24.47
N THR A 4 1.76 0.72 23.86
CA THR A 4 2.56 0.73 22.64
C THR A 4 1.72 1.12 21.42
N LEU A 5 2.36 1.51 20.30
CA LEU A 5 1.66 1.77 19.04
C LEU A 5 0.90 0.53 18.56
N ALA A 6 1.52 -0.65 18.67
CA ALA A 6 0.88 -1.90 18.30
C ALA A 6 -0.39 -2.17 19.12
N GLU A 7 -0.39 -1.89 20.42
CA GLU A 7 -1.57 -2.07 21.28
C GLU A 7 -2.70 -1.11 20.91
N ARG A 8 -2.41 0.18 20.66
CA ARG A 8 -3.40 1.16 20.20
C ARG A 8 -3.98 0.79 18.83
N ALA A 9 -3.14 0.39 17.89
CA ALA A 9 -3.59 -0.08 16.59
C ALA A 9 -4.45 -1.35 16.69
N ALA A 10 -4.07 -2.28 17.58
CA ALA A 10 -4.85 -3.49 17.82
C ALA A 10 -6.22 -3.19 18.44
N ALA A 11 -6.30 -2.27 19.40
CA ALA A 11 -7.58 -1.79 19.94
C ALA A 11 -8.46 -1.17 18.82
N PHE A 12 -7.85 -0.48 17.87
CA PHE A 12 -8.55 0.02 16.70
C PHE A 12 -9.01 -1.12 15.77
N ILE A 13 -8.25 -2.18 15.56
CA ILE A 13 -8.63 -3.35 14.75
C ILE A 13 -9.84 -4.07 15.33
N VAL A 14 -9.81 -4.44 16.61
CA VAL A 14 -10.89 -5.26 17.22
C VAL A 14 -12.24 -4.56 17.26
N ASN A 15 -12.23 -3.23 17.26
CA ASN A 15 -13.44 -2.42 17.24
C ASN A 15 -14.01 -2.20 15.82
N ALA A 16 -13.36 -2.68 14.76
CA ALA A 16 -13.74 -2.42 13.36
C ALA A 16 -15.18 -2.86 13.04
N LYS A 17 -15.59 -4.03 13.52
CA LYS A 17 -16.94 -4.60 13.25
C LYS A 17 -18.08 -3.78 13.83
N ASN A 18 -17.82 -2.97 14.86
CA ASN A 18 -18.83 -2.17 15.55
C ASN A 18 -18.89 -0.72 15.06
N ARG A 19 -18.08 -0.38 14.04
CA ARG A 19 -18.00 1.00 13.55
C ARG A 19 -19.05 1.31 12.50
N ASN A 20 -19.70 2.43 12.69
CA ASN A 20 -20.48 3.08 11.65
C ASN A 20 -19.59 4.08 10.92
N HIS A 21 -19.28 3.79 9.67
CA HIS A 21 -18.53 4.71 8.81
C HIS A 21 -19.48 5.77 8.23
N SER A 22 -19.00 7.00 8.09
CA SER A 22 -19.78 8.05 7.43
C SER A 22 -20.02 7.69 5.95
N PRO A 23 -21.12 8.16 5.34
CA PRO A 23 -21.38 7.92 3.91
C PRO A 23 -20.23 8.38 3.00
N ALA A 24 -19.55 9.47 3.35
CA ALA A 24 -18.38 9.97 2.60
C ALA A 24 -17.20 8.99 2.63
N VAL A 25 -16.88 8.44 3.80
CA VAL A 25 -15.81 7.43 3.94
C VAL A 25 -16.16 6.15 3.17
N VAL A 26 -17.41 5.69 3.27
CA VAL A 26 -17.89 4.52 2.52
C VAL A 26 -17.75 4.73 1.01
N GLU A 27 -18.11 5.92 0.52
CA GLU A 27 -17.99 6.24 -0.90
C GLU A 27 -16.54 6.30 -1.36
N LEU A 28 -15.63 6.91 -0.59
CA LEU A 28 -14.20 6.92 -0.90
C LEU A 28 -13.62 5.50 -0.92
N ALA A 29 -13.95 4.66 0.05
CA ALA A 29 -13.50 3.28 0.08
C ALA A 29 -14.00 2.47 -1.13
N LYS A 30 -15.24 2.69 -1.58
CA LYS A 30 -15.77 2.09 -2.81
C LYS A 30 -15.04 2.58 -4.06
N ARG A 31 -14.70 3.87 -4.12
CA ARG A 31 -13.89 4.41 -5.24
C ARG A 31 -12.50 3.77 -5.28
N CYS A 32 -11.85 3.60 -4.13
CA CYS A 32 -10.57 2.88 -4.05
C CYS A 32 -10.71 1.43 -4.54
N LEU A 33 -11.84 0.76 -4.24
CA LEU A 33 -12.11 -0.59 -4.75
C LEU A 33 -12.26 -0.61 -6.28
N VAL A 34 -13.03 0.33 -6.83
CA VAL A 34 -13.25 0.43 -8.28
C VAL A 34 -11.96 0.75 -9.01
N ASP A 35 -11.18 1.69 -8.49
CA ASP A 35 -9.86 2.08 -9.03
C ASP A 35 -8.91 0.89 -9.06
N TRP A 36 -8.69 0.24 -7.89
CA TRP A 36 -7.84 -0.94 -7.78
C TRP A 36 -8.29 -2.08 -8.70
N MET A 37 -9.59 -2.39 -8.75
CA MET A 37 -10.11 -3.44 -9.62
C MET A 37 -9.90 -3.11 -11.11
N GLY A 38 -10.15 -1.86 -11.48
CA GLY A 38 -9.95 -1.37 -12.86
C GLY A 38 -8.51 -1.52 -13.30
N VAL A 39 -7.56 -1.09 -12.46
CA VAL A 39 -6.12 -1.25 -12.72
C VAL A 39 -5.72 -2.71 -12.79
N ALA A 40 -6.15 -3.54 -11.83
CA ALA A 40 -5.81 -4.96 -11.79
C ALA A 40 -6.35 -5.73 -13.02
N ILE A 41 -7.59 -5.46 -13.43
CA ILE A 41 -8.18 -6.04 -14.63
C ILE A 41 -7.42 -5.59 -15.88
N GLY A 42 -7.14 -4.28 -15.99
CA GLY A 42 -6.36 -3.72 -17.10
C GLY A 42 -4.95 -4.32 -17.21
N ALA A 43 -4.34 -4.63 -16.06
CA ALA A 43 -3.00 -5.21 -15.97
C ALA A 43 -2.96 -6.73 -16.09
N SER A 44 -4.09 -7.42 -16.19
CA SER A 44 -4.14 -8.90 -16.16
C SER A 44 -3.33 -9.57 -17.28
N GLY A 45 -3.21 -8.88 -18.41
CA GLY A 45 -2.42 -9.31 -19.57
C GLY A 45 -0.91 -9.05 -19.46
N GLU A 46 -0.47 -8.24 -18.50
CA GLU A 46 0.93 -7.85 -18.37
C GLU A 46 1.83 -9.04 -17.98
N PRO A 47 3.07 -9.09 -18.49
CA PRO A 47 3.99 -10.18 -18.19
C PRO A 47 4.20 -10.42 -16.69
N VAL A 48 4.32 -9.36 -15.88
CA VAL A 48 4.48 -9.48 -14.43
C VAL A 48 3.23 -10.10 -13.77
N SER A 49 2.04 -9.70 -14.19
CA SER A 49 0.77 -10.22 -13.68
C SER A 49 0.63 -11.71 -13.96
N ARG A 50 0.90 -12.12 -15.19
CA ARG A 50 0.87 -13.54 -15.61
C ARG A 50 1.91 -14.38 -14.86
N THR A 51 3.14 -13.89 -14.77
CA THR A 51 4.22 -14.60 -14.07
C THR A 51 3.88 -14.84 -12.61
N VAL A 52 3.40 -13.81 -11.90
CA VAL A 52 3.09 -13.93 -10.49
C VAL A 52 1.84 -14.78 -10.26
N ALA A 53 0.80 -14.64 -11.10
CA ALA A 53 -0.42 -15.46 -10.99
C ALA A 53 -0.13 -16.96 -11.21
N LEU A 54 0.65 -17.31 -12.24
CA LEU A 54 1.06 -18.70 -12.49
C LEU A 54 1.92 -19.27 -11.35
N SER A 55 2.84 -18.44 -10.83
CA SER A 55 3.67 -18.85 -9.68
C SER A 55 2.83 -19.07 -8.43
N ALA A 56 1.88 -18.17 -8.15
CA ALA A 56 0.96 -18.30 -7.01
C ALA A 56 0.14 -19.59 -7.08
N LEU A 57 -0.34 -19.96 -8.27
CA LEU A 57 -1.07 -21.22 -8.48
C LEU A 57 -0.15 -22.45 -8.31
N ALA A 58 1.10 -22.36 -8.77
CA ALA A 58 2.07 -23.45 -8.65
C ALA A 58 2.54 -23.67 -7.20
N TRP A 59 2.66 -22.62 -6.40
CA TRP A 59 3.07 -22.69 -4.99
C TRP A 59 1.93 -23.06 -4.05
N GLY A 60 0.68 -22.78 -4.47
CA GLY A 60 -0.49 -22.91 -3.63
C GLY A 60 -1.14 -24.28 -3.66
N ALA A 61 -1.87 -24.56 -2.59
CA ALA A 61 -2.89 -25.61 -2.55
C ALA A 61 -4.24 -25.05 -3.03
N GLN A 62 -5.23 -25.91 -3.18
CA GLN A 62 -6.61 -25.50 -3.38
C GLN A 62 -7.06 -24.59 -2.23
N GLY A 63 -7.75 -23.50 -2.56
CA GLY A 63 -8.28 -22.52 -1.63
C GLY A 63 -9.52 -21.83 -2.20
N GLU A 64 -10.15 -20.97 -1.40
CA GLU A 64 -11.39 -20.29 -1.79
C GLU A 64 -11.15 -18.86 -2.30
N ALA A 65 -9.94 -18.34 -2.17
CA ALA A 65 -9.61 -17.00 -2.62
C ALA A 65 -9.29 -16.96 -4.12
N ARG A 66 -9.90 -16.04 -4.84
CA ARG A 66 -9.76 -15.93 -6.30
C ARG A 66 -8.64 -14.95 -6.69
N ILE A 67 -7.78 -15.40 -7.58
CA ILE A 67 -6.98 -14.49 -8.40
C ILE A 67 -7.94 -13.84 -9.41
N LEU A 68 -7.92 -12.52 -9.53
CA LEU A 68 -8.80 -11.79 -10.44
C LEU A 68 -8.66 -12.32 -11.87
N LEU A 69 -9.80 -12.61 -12.51
CA LEU A 69 -9.89 -13.24 -13.84
C LEU A 69 -9.18 -14.61 -13.96
N GLY A 70 -8.82 -15.25 -12.84
CA GLY A 70 -8.10 -16.51 -12.81
C GLY A 70 -8.71 -17.54 -11.86
N ASP A 71 -7.92 -18.54 -11.52
CA ASP A 71 -8.29 -19.65 -10.65
C ASP A 71 -8.23 -19.27 -9.17
N ARG A 72 -8.63 -20.21 -8.31
CA ARG A 72 -8.63 -20.06 -6.85
C ARG A 72 -7.36 -20.65 -6.25
N THR A 73 -6.90 -20.05 -5.18
CA THR A 73 -5.75 -20.49 -4.38
C THR A 73 -5.92 -20.06 -2.92
N THR A 74 -4.88 -20.19 -2.11
CA THR A 74 -4.91 -19.73 -0.72
C THR A 74 -5.01 -18.19 -0.63
N PRO A 75 -5.56 -17.62 0.45
CA PRO A 75 -5.72 -16.18 0.59
C PRO A 75 -4.43 -15.38 0.40
N ALA A 76 -3.32 -15.83 0.99
CA ALA A 76 -2.03 -15.15 0.89
C ALA A 76 -1.53 -15.08 -0.57
N LEU A 77 -1.68 -16.16 -1.34
CA LEU A 77 -1.24 -16.23 -2.72
C LEU A 77 -2.18 -15.48 -3.69
N ALA A 78 -3.49 -15.51 -3.42
CA ALA A 78 -4.43 -14.68 -4.15
C ALA A 78 -4.14 -13.18 -3.91
N ALA A 79 -3.86 -12.79 -2.68
CA ALA A 79 -3.48 -11.43 -2.33
C ALA A 79 -2.17 -11.00 -3.03
N LEU A 80 -1.15 -11.89 -3.09
CA LEU A 80 0.08 -11.66 -3.84
C LEU A 80 -0.19 -11.32 -5.30
N ALA A 81 -0.95 -12.16 -6.00
CA ALA A 81 -1.23 -11.99 -7.42
C ALA A 81 -2.07 -10.73 -7.67
N ASN A 82 -3.14 -10.54 -6.91
CA ASN A 82 -4.08 -9.43 -7.08
C ASN A 82 -3.45 -8.07 -6.79
N ALA A 83 -2.62 -7.96 -5.75
CA ALA A 83 -1.92 -6.70 -5.45
C ALA A 83 -0.79 -6.41 -6.43
N THR A 84 -0.13 -7.43 -6.96
CA THR A 84 0.83 -7.24 -8.06
C THR A 84 0.14 -6.70 -9.30
N MET A 85 -1.00 -7.28 -9.71
CA MET A 85 -1.82 -6.78 -10.82
C MET A 85 -2.29 -5.35 -10.57
N GLY A 86 -2.81 -5.06 -9.37
CA GLY A 86 -3.31 -3.73 -9.00
C GLY A 86 -2.25 -2.64 -8.98
N HIS A 87 -0.96 -2.98 -9.02
CA HIS A 87 0.15 -2.02 -9.01
C HIS A 87 1.02 -2.07 -10.31
N ALA A 88 0.67 -2.95 -11.25
CA ALA A 88 1.51 -3.22 -12.43
C ALA A 88 1.57 -2.06 -13.44
N LEU A 89 0.51 -1.26 -13.55
CA LEU A 89 0.43 -0.13 -14.48
C LEU A 89 0.84 1.22 -13.85
N ASP A 90 1.25 1.23 -12.59
CA ASP A 90 1.48 2.47 -11.82
C ASP A 90 0.31 3.47 -11.94
N PHE A 91 -0.92 2.95 -12.00
CA PHE A 91 -2.14 3.71 -12.24
C PHE A 91 -3.08 3.70 -11.02
N ASP A 92 -2.78 2.88 -10.01
CA ASP A 92 -3.49 2.80 -8.74
C ASP A 92 -3.36 4.10 -7.93
N ASP A 93 -4.35 4.34 -7.11
CA ASP A 93 -4.46 5.52 -6.24
C ASP A 93 -3.20 5.74 -5.38
N THR A 94 -3.02 6.96 -4.90
CA THR A 94 -1.86 7.31 -4.08
C THR A 94 -2.20 8.39 -3.07
N ARG A 95 -1.59 8.31 -1.88
CA ARG A 95 -1.70 9.36 -0.87
C ARG A 95 -0.85 10.59 -1.20
N GLY A 96 -1.28 11.75 -0.71
CA GLY A 96 -0.54 13.01 -0.76
C GLY A 96 0.55 13.07 0.31
N HIS A 97 0.17 12.85 1.58
CA HIS A 97 1.10 12.68 2.68
C HIS A 97 1.65 11.25 2.68
N ALA A 98 2.87 11.05 3.16
CA ALA A 98 3.52 9.75 3.17
C ALA A 98 3.24 8.95 1.88
N PRO A 99 3.71 9.43 0.69
CA PRO A 99 3.32 8.90 -0.60
C PRO A 99 3.47 7.39 -0.70
N SER A 100 2.34 6.71 -0.80
CA SER A 100 2.25 5.24 -0.85
C SER A 100 0.94 4.84 -1.53
N HIS A 101 0.92 3.65 -2.12
CA HIS A 101 -0.23 3.07 -2.78
C HIS A 101 -0.85 2.01 -1.85
N LEU A 102 -1.71 2.47 -0.92
CA LEU A 102 -2.22 1.58 0.14
C LEU A 102 -3.42 0.73 -0.31
N SER A 103 -4.21 1.20 -1.27
CA SER A 103 -5.42 0.48 -1.69
C SER A 103 -5.11 -0.88 -2.30
N SER A 104 -4.07 -0.96 -3.14
CA SER A 104 -3.72 -2.21 -3.82
C SER A 104 -3.40 -3.37 -2.84
N PRO A 105 -2.46 -3.26 -1.90
CA PRO A 105 -2.22 -4.34 -0.94
C PRO A 105 -3.40 -4.58 0.00
N THR A 106 -4.09 -3.52 0.45
CA THR A 106 -5.16 -3.63 1.44
C THR A 106 -6.40 -4.31 0.87
N TRP A 107 -6.89 -3.89 -0.30
CA TRP A 107 -8.05 -4.52 -0.95
C TRP A 107 -7.75 -5.95 -1.37
N SER A 108 -6.54 -6.22 -1.87
CA SER A 108 -6.14 -7.57 -2.26
C SER A 108 -6.16 -8.53 -1.08
N ALA A 109 -5.64 -8.12 0.07
CA ALA A 109 -5.68 -8.92 1.29
C ALA A 109 -7.11 -9.05 1.83
N ALA A 110 -7.85 -7.93 1.89
CA ALA A 110 -9.23 -7.92 2.41
C ALA A 110 -10.15 -8.85 1.61
N LEU A 111 -10.15 -8.75 0.28
CA LEU A 111 -11.02 -9.59 -0.54
C LEU A 111 -10.60 -11.06 -0.53
N ALA A 112 -9.30 -11.35 -0.53
CA ALA A 112 -8.82 -12.73 -0.46
C ALA A 112 -9.24 -13.41 0.84
N VAL A 113 -9.09 -12.73 1.98
CA VAL A 113 -9.51 -13.27 3.29
C VAL A 113 -11.04 -13.31 3.40
N ALA A 114 -11.75 -12.28 2.93
CA ALA A 114 -13.21 -12.25 2.96
C ALA A 114 -13.82 -13.40 2.15
N GLN A 115 -13.32 -13.70 0.96
CA GLN A 115 -13.74 -14.85 0.15
C GLN A 115 -13.48 -16.18 0.86
N HIS A 116 -12.31 -16.35 1.45
CA HIS A 116 -11.97 -17.58 2.18
C HIS A 116 -12.84 -17.81 3.42
N ARG A 117 -13.28 -16.71 4.05
CA ARG A 117 -14.06 -16.73 5.29
C ARG A 117 -15.57 -16.58 5.07
N ASP A 118 -16.01 -16.48 3.82
CA ASP A 118 -17.41 -16.23 3.44
C ASP A 118 -18.00 -14.98 4.14
N MET A 119 -17.19 -13.89 4.16
CA MET A 119 -17.59 -12.63 4.77
C MET A 119 -18.31 -11.75 3.76
N ASP A 120 -19.24 -10.93 4.24
CA ASP A 120 -19.98 -9.98 3.41
C ASP A 120 -19.14 -8.75 3.00
N GLY A 121 -19.63 -8.02 2.00
CA GLY A 121 -18.94 -6.85 1.47
C GLY A 121 -18.85 -5.67 2.45
N VAL A 122 -19.76 -5.56 3.41
CA VAL A 122 -19.74 -4.51 4.45
C VAL A 122 -18.59 -4.76 5.41
N THR A 123 -18.41 -6.01 5.80
CA THR A 123 -17.28 -6.44 6.65
C THR A 123 -15.94 -6.25 5.94
N ALA A 124 -15.86 -6.61 4.65
CA ALA A 124 -14.65 -6.41 3.84
C ALA A 124 -14.31 -4.91 3.69
N LEU A 125 -15.32 -4.06 3.49
CA LEU A 125 -15.14 -2.61 3.40
C LEU A 125 -14.64 -2.01 4.72
N SER A 126 -15.21 -2.42 5.85
CA SER A 126 -14.75 -1.97 7.17
C SER A 126 -13.32 -2.44 7.47
N ALA A 127 -12.95 -3.63 7.03
CA ALA A 127 -11.58 -4.14 7.13
C ALA A 127 -10.61 -3.30 6.29
N PHE A 128 -10.97 -2.97 5.04
CA PHE A 128 -10.19 -2.08 4.20
C PHE A 128 -9.97 -0.72 4.85
N ILE A 129 -11.05 -0.05 5.30
CA ILE A 129 -10.97 1.28 5.94
C ILE A 129 -10.05 1.22 7.17
N THR A 130 -10.16 0.17 7.99
CA THR A 130 -9.34 -0.01 9.19
C THR A 130 -7.87 -0.20 8.83
N GLY A 131 -7.56 -1.05 7.86
CA GLY A 131 -6.19 -1.30 7.42
C GLY A 131 -5.54 -0.08 6.80
N TYR A 132 -6.28 0.61 5.92
CA TYR A 132 -5.83 1.84 5.29
C TYR A 132 -5.47 2.90 6.33
N GLU A 133 -6.37 3.16 7.29
CA GLU A 133 -6.18 4.16 8.35
C GLU A 133 -4.94 3.89 9.19
N ILE A 134 -4.76 2.66 9.69
CA ILE A 134 -3.60 2.29 10.51
C ILE A 134 -2.29 2.59 9.77
N SER A 135 -2.21 2.15 8.53
CA SER A 135 -0.99 2.30 7.76
C SER A 135 -0.72 3.75 7.36
N ALA A 136 -1.77 4.50 7.04
CA ALA A 136 -1.68 5.90 6.70
C ALA A 136 -1.16 6.73 7.88
N VAL A 137 -1.76 6.56 9.06
CA VAL A 137 -1.35 7.27 10.29
C VAL A 137 0.09 6.91 10.68
N ILE A 138 0.46 5.63 10.64
CA ILE A 138 1.85 5.22 10.90
C ILE A 138 2.81 5.88 9.90
N GLY A 139 2.43 5.92 8.62
CA GLY A 139 3.22 6.60 7.58
C GLY A 139 3.41 8.09 7.86
N ASP A 140 2.36 8.79 8.29
CA ASP A 140 2.41 10.22 8.61
C ASP A 140 3.31 10.52 9.82
N VAL A 141 3.24 9.67 10.85
CA VAL A 141 4.14 9.78 12.02
C VAL A 141 5.59 9.53 11.63
N LEU A 142 5.87 8.56 10.80
CA LEU A 142 7.21 8.28 10.29
C LEU A 142 7.73 9.39 9.38
N ALA A 143 6.84 10.12 8.71
CA ALA A 143 7.19 11.27 7.90
C ALA A 143 7.56 12.52 8.73
N GLY A 144 7.33 12.51 10.05
CA GLY A 144 7.75 13.58 10.96
C GLY A 144 6.72 14.70 11.16
N GLY A 145 5.43 14.49 10.82
CA GLY A 145 4.35 15.47 11.09
C GLY A 145 4.27 16.63 10.09
N GLU A 146 3.61 17.69 10.47
CA GLU A 146 2.98 18.71 9.64
C GLU A 146 3.85 19.50 8.65
N ASP A 147 5.16 19.46 8.70
CA ASP A 147 5.99 20.45 7.99
C ASP A 147 6.95 19.89 6.93
N ILE A 148 6.79 18.66 6.56
CA ILE A 148 7.52 18.11 5.43
C ILE A 148 6.65 18.36 4.19
N GLY A 149 6.92 19.43 3.46
CA GLY A 149 6.22 19.71 2.20
C GLY A 149 6.07 18.44 1.37
N THR A 150 5.10 18.37 0.49
CA THR A 150 4.56 17.22 -0.27
C THR A 150 5.56 16.10 -0.69
N TYR A 151 6.85 16.32 -0.49
CA TYR A 151 7.95 15.42 -0.86
C TYR A 151 8.88 15.06 0.32
N GLY A 152 8.58 15.48 1.54
CA GLY A 152 9.47 15.24 2.69
C GLY A 152 9.58 13.75 3.06
N PHE A 153 8.51 13.00 2.92
CA PHE A 153 8.51 11.54 3.13
C PHE A 153 9.45 10.81 2.16
N GLY A 154 9.57 11.30 0.92
CA GLY A 154 10.56 10.79 -0.02
C GLY A 154 12.00 10.86 0.50
N ASN A 155 12.28 11.76 1.44
CA ASN A 155 13.62 11.90 2.01
C ASN A 155 13.92 10.93 3.15
N LEU A 156 12.92 10.44 3.89
CA LEU A 156 13.15 9.53 5.01
C LEU A 156 13.21 8.06 4.54
N MET A 157 12.07 7.45 4.28
CA MET A 157 12.02 6.04 3.90
C MET A 157 12.57 5.77 2.49
N GLN A 158 12.19 6.57 1.49
CA GLN A 158 12.72 6.47 0.13
C GLN A 158 14.18 6.92 0.06
N GLY A 159 14.59 7.88 0.89
CA GLY A 159 15.98 8.29 1.04
C GLY A 159 16.86 7.17 1.55
N ALA A 160 16.34 6.34 2.44
CA ALA A 160 16.95 5.11 2.90
C ALA A 160 16.88 3.95 1.88
N GLY A 161 16.24 4.16 0.73
CA GLY A 161 16.15 3.18 -0.36
C GLY A 161 14.95 2.25 -0.29
N PHE A 162 14.00 2.45 0.62
CA PHE A 162 12.83 1.59 0.75
C PHE A 162 11.63 2.11 -0.06
N HIS A 163 10.82 1.19 -0.59
CA HIS A 163 9.56 1.49 -1.25
C HIS A 163 8.43 1.60 -0.22
N PRO A 164 7.84 2.79 0.00
CA PRO A 164 6.84 2.98 1.05
C PRO A 164 5.61 2.07 0.91
N THR A 165 5.15 1.85 -0.31
CA THR A 165 4.03 0.92 -0.60
C THR A 165 4.33 -0.50 -0.07
N SER A 166 5.57 -0.97 -0.16
CA SER A 166 5.94 -2.29 0.35
C SER A 166 5.96 -2.35 1.87
N VAL A 167 6.48 -1.30 2.51
CA VAL A 167 6.64 -1.25 3.96
C VAL A 167 5.29 -0.99 4.64
N LEU A 168 4.61 0.09 4.25
CA LEU A 168 3.34 0.50 4.83
C LEU A 168 2.17 -0.39 4.38
N GLY A 169 2.12 -0.78 3.11
CA GLY A 169 1.07 -1.66 2.58
C GLY A 169 1.00 -3.02 3.27
N ARG A 170 2.10 -3.47 3.85
CA ARG A 170 2.11 -4.70 4.66
C ARG A 170 1.32 -4.51 5.96
N LEU A 171 1.48 -3.39 6.64
CA LEU A 171 0.74 -3.09 7.86
C LEU A 171 -0.76 -2.95 7.57
N SER A 172 -1.13 -2.28 6.47
CA SER A 172 -2.53 -2.14 6.07
C SER A 172 -3.18 -3.48 5.73
N ALA A 173 -2.49 -4.33 4.99
CA ALA A 173 -2.96 -5.67 4.65
C ALA A 173 -3.10 -6.55 5.89
N THR A 174 -2.16 -6.46 6.85
CA THR A 174 -2.21 -7.18 8.12
C THR A 174 -3.43 -6.77 8.93
N ALA A 175 -3.66 -5.48 9.10
CA ALA A 175 -4.78 -4.98 9.89
C ALA A 175 -6.12 -5.38 9.26
N ALA A 176 -6.26 -5.28 7.93
CA ALA A 176 -7.46 -5.72 7.22
C ALA A 176 -7.70 -7.23 7.37
N ALA A 177 -6.65 -8.05 7.24
CA ALA A 177 -6.74 -9.50 7.45
C ALA A 177 -7.10 -9.84 8.91
N ALA A 178 -6.52 -9.17 9.89
CA ALA A 178 -6.81 -9.38 11.32
C ALA A 178 -8.27 -9.08 11.67
N VAL A 179 -8.85 -8.01 11.09
CA VAL A 179 -10.30 -7.71 11.22
C VAL A 179 -11.14 -8.87 10.71
N LEU A 180 -10.86 -9.36 9.50
CA LEU A 180 -11.63 -10.42 8.84
C LEU A 180 -11.42 -11.79 9.50
N MET A 181 -10.25 -12.05 10.06
CA MET A 181 -9.97 -13.25 10.82
C MET A 181 -10.58 -13.22 12.23
N GLY A 182 -11.07 -12.07 12.69
CA GLY A 182 -11.62 -11.90 14.03
C GLY A 182 -10.58 -12.06 15.13
N CYS A 183 -9.37 -11.58 14.87
CA CYS A 183 -8.28 -11.63 15.85
C CYS A 183 -8.65 -10.93 17.16
N SER A 184 -8.23 -11.49 18.29
CA SER A 184 -8.25 -10.80 19.56
C SER A 184 -7.28 -9.62 19.57
N GLN A 185 -7.36 -8.74 20.58
CA GLN A 185 -6.42 -7.61 20.70
C GLN A 185 -4.97 -8.10 20.78
N GLU A 186 -4.70 -9.14 21.59
CA GLU A 186 -3.37 -9.74 21.68
C GLU A 186 -2.90 -10.31 20.34
N GLN A 187 -3.78 -11.02 19.62
CA GLN A 187 -3.45 -11.52 18.29
C GLN A 187 -3.21 -10.40 17.27
N ALA A 188 -3.96 -9.30 17.34
CA ALA A 188 -3.76 -8.16 16.46
C ALA A 188 -2.43 -7.44 16.75
N VAL A 189 -2.01 -7.31 18.01
CA VAL A 189 -0.67 -6.84 18.40
C VAL A 189 0.40 -7.73 17.77
N ASN A 190 0.31 -9.03 17.97
CA ASN A 190 1.28 -9.98 17.42
C ASN A 190 1.32 -9.99 15.89
N ALA A 191 0.16 -9.81 15.23
CA ALA A 191 0.07 -9.71 13.77
C ALA A 191 0.82 -8.48 13.25
N LEU A 192 0.55 -7.30 13.80
CA LEU A 192 1.21 -6.05 13.42
C LEU A 192 2.71 -6.10 13.70
N ALA A 193 3.10 -6.62 14.88
CA ALA A 193 4.49 -6.76 15.26
C ALA A 193 5.25 -7.74 14.34
N THR A 194 4.61 -8.85 13.95
CA THR A 194 5.17 -9.80 12.97
C THR A 194 5.35 -9.11 11.61
N ALA A 195 4.33 -8.43 11.11
CA ALA A 195 4.38 -7.73 9.84
C ALA A 195 5.47 -6.65 9.79
N ALA A 196 5.68 -5.94 10.89
CA ALA A 196 6.71 -4.91 11.00
C ALA A 196 8.13 -5.48 10.75
N THR A 197 8.40 -6.72 11.16
CA THR A 197 9.70 -7.38 10.94
C THR A 197 9.90 -7.91 9.52
N MET A 198 8.83 -8.02 8.72
CA MET A 198 8.87 -8.55 7.36
C MET A 198 9.11 -7.46 6.30
N GLY A 199 9.32 -6.22 6.71
CA GLY A 199 9.48 -5.05 5.85
C GLY A 199 10.59 -5.21 4.80
N GLY A 200 10.39 -4.59 3.63
CA GLY A 200 11.36 -4.64 2.54
C GLY A 200 10.86 -3.95 1.28
N GLY A 201 11.52 -4.25 0.15
CA GLY A 201 11.24 -3.61 -1.13
C GLY A 201 12.13 -2.39 -1.37
N LEU A 202 12.93 -2.41 -2.42
CA LEU A 202 13.95 -1.40 -2.69
C LEU A 202 13.57 -0.54 -3.89
N THR A 203 13.72 0.78 -3.74
CA THR A 203 13.49 1.76 -4.83
C THR A 203 14.44 1.56 -6.01
N ALA A 204 15.61 0.95 -5.77
CA ALA A 204 16.56 0.59 -6.82
C ALA A 204 15.99 -0.37 -7.89
N SER A 205 14.91 -1.08 -7.56
CA SER A 205 14.21 -1.98 -8.48
C SER A 205 13.07 -1.31 -9.28
N PHE A 206 12.85 -0.02 -9.14
CA PHE A 206 11.87 0.71 -9.93
C PHE A 206 12.21 0.63 -11.42
N GLY A 207 11.19 0.54 -12.27
CA GLY A 207 11.36 0.27 -13.69
C GLY A 207 11.55 -1.21 -14.04
N THR A 208 11.32 -2.11 -13.09
CA THR A 208 11.34 -3.57 -13.30
C THR A 208 10.06 -4.20 -12.76
N MET A 209 9.83 -5.48 -13.06
CA MET A 209 8.71 -6.26 -12.51
C MET A 209 8.73 -6.37 -10.98
N ALA A 210 9.87 -6.10 -10.33
CA ALA A 210 9.98 -6.14 -8.88
C ALA A 210 9.18 -5.02 -8.19
N LYS A 211 9.01 -3.84 -8.81
CA LYS A 211 8.22 -2.75 -8.22
C LYS A 211 6.78 -3.17 -7.94
N PRO A 212 5.96 -3.63 -8.92
CA PRO A 212 4.61 -4.10 -8.63
C PRO A 212 4.58 -5.33 -7.72
N LEU A 213 5.56 -6.21 -7.77
CA LEU A 213 5.69 -7.34 -6.83
C LEU A 213 5.81 -6.87 -5.37
N HIS A 214 6.35 -5.69 -5.10
CA HIS A 214 6.43 -5.15 -3.73
C HIS A 214 5.03 -4.99 -3.10
N SER A 215 4.03 -4.51 -3.86
CA SER A 215 2.64 -4.44 -3.39
C SER A 215 2.06 -5.84 -3.16
N GLY A 216 2.30 -6.76 -4.10
CA GLY A 216 1.88 -8.16 -3.96
C GLY A 216 2.48 -8.84 -2.73
N LYS A 217 3.78 -8.68 -2.54
CA LYS A 217 4.48 -9.26 -1.38
C LYS A 217 3.97 -8.66 -0.06
N ALA A 218 3.71 -7.35 -0.04
CA ALA A 218 3.13 -6.68 1.13
C ALA A 218 1.74 -7.27 1.48
N ALA A 219 0.88 -7.50 0.49
CA ALA A 219 -0.42 -8.12 0.70
C ALA A 219 -0.31 -9.56 1.22
N MET A 220 0.56 -10.37 0.61
CA MET A 220 0.81 -11.75 1.03
C MET A 220 1.31 -11.83 2.47
N ASP A 221 2.34 -11.05 2.80
CA ASP A 221 2.94 -11.01 4.13
C ASP A 221 1.94 -10.56 5.18
N GLY A 222 1.08 -9.58 4.83
CA GLY A 222 0.04 -9.11 5.73
C GLY A 222 -0.97 -10.20 6.08
N VAL A 223 -1.43 -10.98 5.10
CA VAL A 223 -2.30 -12.14 5.34
C VAL A 223 -1.58 -13.19 6.19
N GLN A 224 -0.33 -13.51 5.88
CA GLN A 224 0.46 -14.50 6.62
C GLN A 224 0.71 -14.09 8.07
N ALA A 225 1.03 -12.82 8.32
CA ALA A 225 1.25 -12.29 9.66
C ALA A 225 -0.02 -12.41 10.53
N ALA A 226 -1.19 -12.08 9.96
CA ALA A 226 -2.47 -12.24 10.64
C ALA A 226 -2.80 -13.72 10.90
N GLU A 227 -2.55 -14.61 9.95
CA GLU A 227 -2.74 -16.07 10.13
C GLU A 227 -1.84 -16.65 11.21
N LEU A 228 -0.57 -16.28 11.23
CA LEU A 228 0.38 -16.73 12.25
C LEU A 228 -0.08 -16.31 13.64
N ALA A 229 -0.45 -15.04 13.81
CA ALA A 229 -0.91 -14.51 15.07
C ALA A 229 -2.23 -15.16 15.53
N ALA A 230 -3.17 -15.39 14.60
CA ALA A 230 -4.42 -16.10 14.89
C ALA A 230 -4.19 -17.53 15.38
N ARG A 231 -3.02 -18.14 15.07
CA ARG A 231 -2.59 -19.46 15.51
C ARG A 231 -1.69 -19.44 16.77
N GLY A 232 -1.48 -18.25 17.37
CA GLY A 232 -0.72 -18.09 18.61
C GLY A 232 0.76 -17.74 18.42
N PHE A 233 1.17 -17.26 17.24
CA PHE A 233 2.52 -16.73 17.02
C PHE A 233 2.70 -15.44 17.84
N ILE A 234 3.82 -15.32 18.55
CA ILE A 234 4.15 -14.21 19.44
C ILE A 234 5.27 -13.38 18.85
N ALA A 235 5.12 -12.06 18.89
CA ALA A 235 6.11 -11.07 18.46
C ALA A 235 6.25 -9.94 19.48
N ALA A 236 7.31 -9.12 19.36
CA ALA A 236 7.58 -8.05 20.31
C ALA A 236 6.59 -6.89 20.15
N PRO A 237 5.76 -6.56 21.14
CA PRO A 237 4.77 -5.48 21.03
C PRO A 237 5.40 -4.08 20.85
N GLU A 238 6.65 -3.89 21.32
CA GLU A 238 7.39 -2.63 21.22
C GLU A 238 8.15 -2.46 19.90
N VAL A 239 7.93 -3.34 18.92
CA VAL A 239 8.72 -3.39 17.66
C VAL A 239 8.74 -2.07 16.90
N PHE A 240 7.71 -1.23 17.02
CA PHE A 240 7.64 0.04 16.31
C PHE A 240 8.56 1.09 16.94
N GLU A 241 8.63 1.14 18.27
CA GLU A 241 9.31 2.15 19.07
C GLU A 241 10.74 1.74 19.50
N ALA A 242 10.97 0.44 19.62
CA ALA A 242 12.20 -0.08 20.21
C ALA A 242 13.47 0.33 19.44
N PRO A 243 14.62 0.47 20.11
CA PRO A 243 15.90 0.58 19.45
C PRO A 243 16.12 -0.63 18.53
N GLY A 244 16.48 -0.38 17.26
CA GLY A 244 16.55 -1.41 16.22
C GLY A 244 15.20 -1.89 15.72
N GLY A 245 14.11 -1.25 16.15
CA GLY A 245 12.75 -1.53 15.70
C GLY A 245 12.41 -0.83 14.38
N PHE A 246 11.11 -0.84 14.04
CA PHE A 246 10.59 -0.42 12.74
C PHE A 246 10.96 1.03 12.39
N ALA A 247 10.70 2.00 13.29
CA ALA A 247 10.99 3.39 13.02
C ALA A 247 12.49 3.62 12.78
N SER A 248 13.35 3.10 13.66
CA SER A 248 14.81 3.28 13.52
C SER A 248 15.37 2.61 12.27
N ALA A 249 14.82 1.47 11.85
CA ALA A 249 15.27 0.74 10.68
C ALA A 249 14.89 1.42 9.35
N PHE A 250 13.65 1.89 9.24
CA PHE A 250 13.12 2.40 7.97
C PHE A 250 13.28 3.91 7.78
N VAL A 251 13.36 4.68 8.86
CA VAL A 251 13.40 6.16 8.79
C VAL A 251 14.77 6.71 9.18
N GLN A 252 15.58 5.94 9.89
CA GLN A 252 16.94 6.30 10.30
C GLN A 252 17.02 7.60 11.12
N THR A 253 15.91 8.02 11.76
CA THR A 253 15.87 9.17 12.66
C THR A 253 15.54 8.71 14.07
N ALA A 254 16.22 9.28 15.06
CA ALA A 254 16.07 8.90 16.47
C ALA A 254 14.85 9.55 17.17
N THR A 255 14.00 10.27 16.44
CA THR A 255 13.04 11.21 17.06
C THR A 255 11.58 10.92 16.77
N THR A 256 11.24 9.75 16.20
CA THR A 256 9.83 9.37 15.97
C THR A 256 9.13 9.17 17.30
N LYS A 257 8.09 9.97 17.57
CA LYS A 257 7.26 9.84 18.77
C LYS A 257 5.93 9.20 18.40
N PHE A 258 5.57 8.17 19.12
CA PHE A 258 4.31 7.45 18.93
C PHE A 258 3.30 7.66 20.07
N ASP A 259 3.67 8.42 21.12
CA ASP A 259 2.87 8.52 22.36
C ASP A 259 1.45 9.06 22.16
N ASP A 260 1.27 10.01 21.24
CA ASP A 260 -0.01 10.69 20.99
C ASP A 260 -0.73 10.19 19.73
N VAL A 261 -0.30 9.07 19.15
CA VAL A 261 -0.90 8.54 17.92
C VAL A 261 -2.31 8.01 18.19
N THR A 262 -3.27 8.54 17.43
CA THR A 262 -4.68 8.12 17.43
C THR A 262 -5.13 7.71 16.04
N PHE A 263 -6.14 6.87 15.95
CA PHE A 263 -6.70 6.38 14.69
C PHE A 263 -8.16 6.81 14.57
N SER A 264 -8.49 7.50 13.48
CA SER A 264 -9.85 7.99 13.18
C SER A 264 -10.43 7.23 11.98
N PRO A 265 -11.65 6.66 12.08
CA PRO A 265 -12.15 5.75 11.06
C PRO A 265 -12.28 6.39 9.67
N GLY A 266 -11.30 6.17 8.79
CA GLY A 266 -11.30 6.59 7.40
C GLY A 266 -10.98 8.07 7.16
N GLU A 267 -10.47 8.80 8.14
CA GLU A 267 -10.05 10.19 7.97
C GLU A 267 -8.92 10.31 6.94
N SER A 268 -7.95 9.41 7.01
CA SER A 268 -6.82 9.37 6.09
C SER A 268 -7.20 9.08 4.63
N LEU A 269 -8.37 8.52 4.36
CA LEU A 269 -8.86 8.31 2.99
C LEU A 269 -9.09 9.62 2.24
N SER A 270 -9.36 10.73 2.94
CA SER A 270 -9.57 12.04 2.33
C SER A 270 -8.32 12.58 1.62
N ASP A 271 -7.13 12.14 2.02
CA ASP A 271 -5.85 12.49 1.40
C ASP A 271 -5.50 11.60 0.18
N ASN A 272 -6.35 10.61 -0.12
CA ASN A 272 -6.13 9.74 -1.26
C ASN A 272 -6.51 10.41 -2.58
N SER A 273 -5.77 10.14 -3.64
CA SER A 273 -6.01 10.71 -4.96
C SER A 273 -5.90 9.66 -6.06
N PHE A 274 -6.82 9.70 -7.02
CA PHE A 274 -6.84 8.84 -8.19
C PHE A 274 -5.97 9.44 -9.29
N LYS A 275 -5.21 8.62 -9.99
CA LYS A 275 -4.30 9.06 -11.02
C LYS A 275 -5.04 9.26 -12.37
N PRO A 276 -4.89 10.39 -13.06
CA PRO A 276 -5.38 10.55 -14.44
C PRO A 276 -4.47 9.93 -15.50
N TYR A 277 -3.23 9.55 -15.14
CA TYR A 277 -2.24 8.98 -16.04
C TYR A 277 -1.58 7.75 -15.40
N ALA A 278 -1.33 6.73 -16.22
CA ALA A 278 -0.68 5.48 -15.82
C ALA A 278 0.84 5.66 -15.70
N CYS A 279 1.30 6.45 -14.74
CA CYS A 279 2.72 6.72 -14.50
C CYS A 279 2.94 7.34 -13.12
N GLY A 280 4.19 7.58 -12.74
CA GLY A 280 4.55 8.23 -11.49
C GLY A 280 3.91 9.62 -11.34
N LYS A 281 3.21 9.88 -10.22
CA LYS A 281 2.49 11.15 -9.97
C LYS A 281 3.37 12.40 -10.12
N LEU A 282 4.67 12.27 -9.91
CA LEU A 282 5.65 13.37 -9.99
C LEU A 282 5.73 14.02 -11.39
N ILE A 283 5.28 13.33 -12.44
CA ILE A 283 5.31 13.85 -13.82
C ILE A 283 3.93 14.31 -14.34
N HIS A 284 2.83 14.09 -13.61
CA HIS A 284 1.49 14.43 -14.06
C HIS A 284 1.34 15.91 -14.44
N GLY A 285 1.85 16.83 -13.61
CA GLY A 285 1.82 18.26 -13.92
C GLY A 285 2.58 18.65 -15.18
N HIS A 286 3.61 17.88 -15.58
CA HIS A 286 4.32 18.11 -16.85
C HIS A 286 3.52 17.62 -18.04
N ILE A 287 2.76 16.52 -17.86
CA ILE A 287 1.83 16.01 -18.88
C ILE A 287 0.71 17.03 -19.11
N ASP A 288 0.12 17.57 -18.02
CA ASP A 288 -0.92 18.60 -18.11
C ASP A 288 -0.38 19.84 -18.82
N ALA A 289 0.77 20.37 -18.41
CA ALA A 289 1.40 21.52 -19.06
C ALA A 289 1.70 21.27 -20.54
N ALA A 290 2.17 20.07 -20.91
CA ALA A 290 2.42 19.73 -22.31
C ALA A 290 1.12 19.65 -23.13
N ARG A 291 0.01 19.16 -22.52
CA ARG A 291 -1.31 19.13 -23.17
C ARG A 291 -1.87 20.53 -23.37
N ASP A 292 -1.74 21.41 -22.39
CA ASP A 292 -2.20 22.80 -22.47
C ASP A 292 -1.45 23.57 -23.57
N LEU A 293 -0.15 23.34 -23.71
CA LEU A 293 0.68 23.98 -24.72
C LEU A 293 0.56 23.38 -26.12
N ARG A 294 -0.05 22.20 -26.27
CA ARG A 294 -0.11 21.47 -27.54
C ARG A 294 -0.71 22.30 -28.67
N ASP A 295 -1.80 23.01 -28.40
CA ASP A 295 -2.53 23.76 -29.42
C ASP A 295 -1.78 25.03 -29.85
N GLU A 296 -0.93 25.58 -28.96
CA GLU A 296 -0.05 26.70 -29.29
C GLU A 296 1.10 26.30 -30.21
N TRP A 297 1.50 25.02 -30.21
CA TRP A 297 2.71 24.52 -30.87
C TRP A 297 2.44 23.56 -32.02
N ALA A 298 1.21 23.21 -32.33
CA ALA A 298 0.81 22.18 -33.28
C ALA A 298 1.49 22.31 -34.67
N GLU A 299 1.93 23.52 -35.05
CA GLU A 299 2.57 23.80 -36.36
C GLU A 299 4.03 24.23 -36.23
N ARG A 300 4.65 24.22 -35.07
CA ARG A 300 6.01 24.70 -34.85
C ARG A 300 6.96 23.57 -34.47
N PRO A 301 8.17 23.52 -35.08
CA PRO A 301 9.17 22.52 -34.66
C PRO A 301 9.65 22.80 -33.25
N VAL A 302 9.50 21.84 -32.35
CA VAL A 302 10.02 21.91 -30.97
C VAL A 302 11.51 21.67 -30.99
N LYS A 303 12.32 22.66 -30.62
CA LYS A 303 13.78 22.52 -30.54
C LYS A 303 14.26 21.99 -29.21
N GLN A 304 13.59 22.34 -28.14
CA GLN A 304 13.97 21.94 -26.77
C GLN A 304 12.76 22.02 -25.85
N ILE A 305 12.63 21.04 -24.96
CA ILE A 305 11.73 21.05 -23.80
C ILE A 305 12.61 21.14 -22.55
N ARG A 306 12.32 22.08 -21.66
CA ARG A 306 13.01 22.25 -20.39
C ARG A 306 12.01 22.18 -19.25
N CYS A 307 12.08 21.13 -18.44
CA CYS A 307 11.27 20.97 -17.23
C CYS A 307 12.10 21.37 -16.01
N ARG A 308 11.50 22.18 -15.13
CA ARG A 308 12.06 22.46 -13.80
C ARG A 308 11.37 21.52 -12.81
N VAL A 309 12.13 20.66 -12.18
CA VAL A 309 11.62 19.62 -11.28
C VAL A 309 12.41 19.62 -9.97
N ALA A 310 11.80 19.09 -8.90
CA ALA A 310 12.53 18.81 -7.68
C ALA A 310 13.55 17.67 -7.91
N GLU A 311 14.66 17.69 -7.20
CA GLU A 311 15.72 16.66 -7.32
C GLU A 311 15.17 15.24 -7.13
N ILE A 312 14.26 15.06 -6.17
CA ILE A 312 13.61 13.76 -5.92
C ILE A 312 12.87 13.23 -7.16
N SER A 313 12.25 14.10 -7.95
CA SER A 313 11.58 13.70 -9.20
C SER A 313 12.58 13.13 -10.20
N THR A 314 13.73 13.79 -10.37
CA THR A 314 14.79 13.29 -11.25
C THR A 314 15.31 11.92 -10.78
N ARG A 315 15.49 11.74 -9.48
CA ARG A 315 16.00 10.49 -8.91
C ARG A 315 15.03 9.32 -9.05
N LEU A 316 13.72 9.56 -8.89
CA LEU A 316 12.70 8.50 -8.88
C LEU A 316 12.16 8.18 -10.27
N VAL A 317 11.94 9.21 -11.11
CA VAL A 317 11.26 9.09 -12.42
C VAL A 317 12.06 9.66 -13.58
N GLY A 318 13.25 10.17 -13.37
CA GLY A 318 14.10 10.80 -14.38
C GLY A 318 14.90 9.78 -15.22
N ARG A 319 14.25 8.79 -15.80
CA ARG A 319 14.89 7.80 -16.68
C ARG A 319 14.87 8.29 -18.13
N PRO A 320 16.02 8.59 -18.72
CA PRO A 320 16.07 8.95 -20.14
C PRO A 320 15.83 7.69 -21.01
N LEU A 321 15.03 7.84 -22.04
CA LEU A 321 14.79 6.83 -23.05
C LEU A 321 14.31 5.47 -22.49
N PRO A 322 13.13 5.41 -21.86
CA PRO A 322 12.56 4.16 -21.39
C PRO A 322 12.39 3.19 -22.58
N THR A 323 12.77 1.94 -22.39
CA THR A 323 12.66 0.88 -23.40
C THR A 323 11.45 -0.02 -23.17
N THR A 324 10.86 0.06 -21.99
CA THR A 324 9.66 -0.68 -21.58
C THR A 324 8.67 0.23 -20.88
N HIS A 325 7.40 -0.16 -20.83
CA HIS A 325 6.36 0.56 -20.08
C HIS A 325 6.63 0.59 -18.56
N LEU A 326 7.41 -0.36 -18.02
CA LEU A 326 7.80 -0.38 -16.62
C LEU A 326 8.87 0.69 -16.29
N GLU A 327 9.63 1.12 -17.27
CA GLU A 327 10.66 2.16 -17.14
C GLU A 327 10.09 3.57 -17.31
N GLY A 328 8.95 3.70 -18.01
CA GLY A 328 8.24 4.96 -18.25
C GLY A 328 7.28 5.26 -17.14
#